data_d0c0a2d06605eb1846fdf9dc70479088
#
_entry.id   d0c0a2d06605eb1846fdf9dc70479088
#
_cell.length_a   1.000
_cell.length_b   1.000
_cell.length_c   1.000
_cell.angle_alpha   90.00
_cell.angle_beta   90.00
_cell.angle_gamma   90.00
#
_symmetry.space_group_name_H-M   'P 1'
#
loop_
_entity.id
_entity.type
_entity.pdbx_description
1 polymer ?
#
loop_
_entity_poly.entity_id
_entity_poly.type
_entity_poly.pdbx_seq_one_letter_code
_entity_poly.pdbx_strand_id
1 'polypeptide(L)'
;RTLEYKENLSSNTFLKTISAYANYGEGKIIFGINDQGNIIGITDPVNGCLNLENKINDSLSPVPEFRLEIQENTIVLTVYEGRYKPYLYKGKAYKRNDSSTVEVDRLEYNRLILEGCNQTFEEITSFNQQLTFSKLETEFIRVMGIEKINKDILKTLELYSDQSGFNNAA
;
A
#
# COMPACT_ATOMS: atom_id res chain seq x y z
N ARG A 1 -8.88 -11.40 -0.35
CA ARG A 1 -8.48 -12.71 0.21
C ARG A 1 -7.06 -12.61 0.76
N THR A 2 -6.88 -12.96 2.03
CA THR A 2 -5.61 -12.83 2.77
C THR A 2 -4.83 -14.15 2.88
N LEU A 3 -5.28 -15.21 2.20
CA LEU A 3 -4.65 -16.53 2.20
C LEU A 3 -4.55 -17.06 0.77
N GLU A 4 -3.35 -17.57 0.42
CA GLU A 4 -3.05 -18.22 -0.87
C GLU A 4 -2.33 -19.55 -0.62
N TYR A 5 -2.68 -20.58 -1.40
CA TYR A 5 -2.00 -21.87 -1.39
C TYR A 5 -1.10 -22.01 -2.63
N LYS A 6 0.04 -22.67 -2.45
CA LYS A 6 0.99 -23.03 -3.50
C LYS A 6 1.45 -24.45 -3.29
N GLU A 7 1.34 -25.27 -4.32
CA GLU A 7 1.75 -26.67 -4.25
C GLU A 7 3.27 -26.83 -4.09
N ASN A 8 4.04 -25.94 -4.72
CA ASN A 8 5.48 -26.00 -4.75
C ASN A 8 6.15 -24.62 -4.80
N LEU A 9 7.49 -24.57 -4.82
CA LEU A 9 8.31 -23.35 -4.82
C LEU A 9 8.76 -22.91 -6.23
N SER A 10 8.33 -23.60 -7.30
CA SER A 10 8.85 -23.38 -8.65
C SER A 10 8.35 -22.09 -9.30
N SER A 11 7.12 -21.70 -9.03
CA SER A 11 6.50 -20.51 -9.61
C SER A 11 6.88 -19.24 -8.84
N ASN A 12 7.22 -18.17 -9.56
CA ASN A 12 7.49 -16.85 -8.99
C ASN A 12 6.24 -15.96 -8.90
N THR A 13 5.04 -16.49 -9.17
CA THR A 13 3.80 -15.71 -9.12
C THR A 13 3.47 -15.20 -7.71
N PHE A 14 3.94 -15.91 -6.67
CA PHE A 14 3.77 -15.50 -5.28
C PHE A 14 4.41 -14.14 -4.96
N LEU A 15 5.45 -13.72 -5.71
CA LEU A 15 6.08 -12.41 -5.53
C LEU A 15 5.13 -11.24 -5.83
N LYS A 16 4.20 -11.42 -6.79
CA LYS A 16 3.12 -10.45 -7.02
C LYS A 16 2.18 -10.37 -5.83
N THR A 17 1.87 -11.52 -5.24
CA THR A 17 1.00 -11.60 -4.06
C THR A 17 1.66 -10.97 -2.84
N ILE A 18 2.98 -11.12 -2.67
CA ILE A 18 3.73 -10.42 -1.62
C ILE A 18 3.63 -8.91 -1.81
N SER A 19 3.87 -8.39 -3.04
CA SER A 19 3.68 -6.96 -3.34
C SER A 19 2.27 -6.50 -2.95
N ALA A 20 1.24 -7.28 -3.29
CA ALA A 20 -0.14 -6.95 -2.96
C ALA A 20 -0.40 -6.89 -1.45
N TYR A 21 0.11 -7.86 -0.68
CA TYR A 21 -0.04 -7.87 0.78
C TYR A 21 0.73 -6.71 1.43
N ALA A 22 1.98 -6.49 1.03
CA ALA A 22 2.77 -5.39 1.55
C ALA A 22 2.16 -4.00 1.29
N ASN A 23 1.40 -3.84 0.20
CA ASN A 23 0.74 -2.59 -0.16
C ASN A 23 -0.64 -2.39 0.49
N TYR A 24 -1.39 -3.47 0.80
CA TYR A 24 -2.83 -3.35 1.13
C TYR A 24 -3.29 -4.09 2.37
N GLY A 25 -2.39 -4.77 3.07
CA GLY A 25 -2.74 -5.47 4.29
C GLY A 25 -2.08 -6.84 4.42
N GLU A 26 -1.94 -7.30 5.64
CA GLU A 26 -1.31 -8.58 5.97
C GLU A 26 -1.95 -9.77 5.23
N GLY A 27 -1.11 -10.71 4.81
CA GLY A 27 -1.57 -11.94 4.20
C GLY A 27 -0.60 -13.10 4.36
N LYS A 28 -1.09 -14.30 4.07
CA LYS A 28 -0.32 -15.55 4.20
C LYS A 28 -0.29 -16.33 2.89
N ILE A 29 0.86 -16.91 2.59
CA ILE A 29 1.05 -17.86 1.49
C ILE A 29 1.56 -19.15 2.10
N ILE A 30 0.88 -20.26 1.86
CA ILE A 30 1.27 -21.58 2.36
C ILE A 30 1.74 -22.42 1.19
N PHE A 31 3.00 -22.84 1.23
CA PHE A 31 3.61 -23.72 0.23
C PHE A 31 3.55 -25.16 0.69
N GLY A 32 3.32 -26.09 -0.24
CA GLY A 32 3.12 -27.51 0.03
C GLY A 32 1.64 -27.90 0.16
N ILE A 33 0.71 -27.05 -0.28
CA ILE A 33 -0.73 -27.32 -0.32
C ILE A 33 -1.24 -27.10 -1.75
N ASN A 34 -1.99 -28.07 -2.27
CA ASN A 34 -2.60 -27.97 -3.60
C ASN A 34 -3.90 -27.15 -3.56
N ASP A 35 -4.47 -26.91 -4.75
CA ASP A 35 -5.71 -26.12 -4.91
C ASP A 35 -6.95 -26.77 -4.27
N GLN A 36 -6.93 -28.09 -4.01
CA GLN A 36 -7.98 -28.82 -3.30
C GLN A 36 -7.82 -28.76 -1.76
N GLY A 37 -6.73 -28.14 -1.27
CA GLY A 37 -6.44 -28.02 0.17
C GLY A 37 -5.73 -29.24 0.77
N ASN A 38 -5.28 -30.18 -0.07
CA ASN A 38 -4.51 -31.34 0.40
C ASN A 38 -3.05 -30.97 0.64
N ILE A 39 -2.49 -31.45 1.72
CA ILE A 39 -1.07 -31.28 2.05
C ILE A 39 -0.26 -32.21 1.16
N ILE A 40 0.55 -31.65 0.28
CA ILE A 40 1.52 -32.36 -0.57
C ILE A 40 2.89 -32.36 0.12
N GLY A 41 3.18 -31.28 0.85
CA GLY A 41 4.45 -31.08 1.54
C GLY A 41 5.56 -30.54 0.62
N ILE A 42 6.63 -30.05 1.24
CA ILE A 42 7.87 -29.62 0.58
C ILE A 42 8.96 -30.59 1.02
N THR A 43 9.72 -31.14 0.08
CA THR A 43 10.74 -32.18 0.34
C THR A 43 11.85 -31.68 1.27
N ASP A 44 12.31 -30.44 1.12
CA ASP A 44 13.30 -29.79 1.95
C ASP A 44 12.82 -28.39 2.35
N PRO A 45 12.03 -28.29 3.45
CA PRO A 45 11.46 -27.01 3.86
C PRO A 45 12.52 -26.00 4.32
N VAL A 46 13.65 -26.45 4.87
CA VAL A 46 14.72 -25.56 5.35
C VAL A 46 15.38 -24.84 4.18
N ASN A 47 15.82 -25.59 3.18
CA ASN A 47 16.33 -25.01 1.93
C ASN A 47 15.25 -24.23 1.18
N GLY A 48 13.98 -24.66 1.29
CA GLY A 48 12.83 -23.96 0.76
C GLY A 48 12.69 -22.56 1.33
N CYS A 49 12.79 -22.40 2.64
CA CYS A 49 12.75 -21.09 3.31
C CYS A 49 13.89 -20.19 2.84
N LEU A 50 15.13 -20.68 2.77
CA LEU A 50 16.27 -19.92 2.30
C LEU A 50 16.09 -19.44 0.84
N ASN A 51 15.55 -20.30 -0.01
CA ASN A 51 15.26 -19.97 -1.42
C ASN A 51 14.19 -18.90 -1.52
N LEU A 52 13.10 -19.00 -0.73
CA LEU A 52 12.05 -17.99 -0.69
C LEU A 52 12.58 -16.64 -0.19
N GLU A 53 13.35 -16.63 0.89
CA GLU A 53 13.98 -15.42 1.44
C GLU A 53 14.85 -14.72 0.40
N ASN A 54 15.74 -15.44 -0.26
CA ASN A 54 16.58 -14.89 -1.34
C ASN A 54 15.74 -14.33 -2.49
N LYS A 55 14.72 -15.07 -2.96
CA LYS A 55 13.83 -14.60 -4.02
C LYS A 55 13.08 -13.32 -3.64
N ILE A 56 12.64 -13.19 -2.40
CA ILE A 56 11.94 -11.99 -1.90
C ILE A 56 12.91 -10.82 -1.89
N ASN A 57 14.08 -10.99 -1.26
CA ASN A 57 15.09 -9.95 -1.13
C ASN A 57 15.60 -9.45 -2.49
N ASP A 58 15.77 -10.34 -3.46
CA ASP A 58 16.27 -10.00 -4.79
C ASP A 58 15.22 -9.38 -5.73
N SER A 59 13.94 -9.60 -5.45
CA SER A 59 12.87 -9.29 -6.41
C SER A 59 11.97 -8.14 -6.00
N LEU A 60 11.84 -7.86 -4.71
CA LEU A 60 10.94 -6.83 -4.16
C LEU A 60 11.71 -5.56 -3.81
N SER A 61 11.12 -4.40 -4.13
CA SER A 61 11.71 -3.11 -3.79
C SER A 61 10.60 -2.12 -3.35
N PRO A 62 10.69 -1.56 -2.13
CA PRO A 62 11.54 -2.01 -1.04
C PRO A 62 11.20 -3.45 -0.61
N VAL A 63 12.08 -4.09 0.15
CA VAL A 63 11.80 -5.41 0.71
C VAL A 63 10.78 -5.26 1.83
N PRO A 64 9.63 -5.97 1.77
CA PRO A 64 8.62 -5.90 2.82
C PRO A 64 9.05 -6.67 4.07
N GLU A 65 8.40 -6.38 5.18
CA GLU A 65 8.52 -7.22 6.38
C GLU A 65 7.76 -8.52 6.17
N PHE A 66 8.41 -9.65 6.43
CA PHE A 66 7.82 -10.97 6.31
C PHE A 66 8.39 -11.96 7.33
N ARG A 67 7.67 -13.06 7.53
CA ARG A 67 8.07 -14.17 8.41
C ARG A 67 7.87 -15.49 7.69
N LEU A 68 8.88 -16.37 7.77
CA LEU A 68 8.82 -17.73 7.28
C LEU A 68 8.79 -18.71 8.46
N GLU A 69 7.86 -19.65 8.43
CA GLU A 69 7.70 -20.69 9.45
C GLU A 69 7.52 -22.04 8.77
N ILE A 70 8.17 -23.06 9.30
CA ILE A 70 7.98 -24.44 8.86
C ILE A 70 6.94 -25.08 9.77
N GLN A 71 5.86 -25.59 9.19
CA GLN A 71 4.82 -26.34 9.89
C GLN A 71 4.72 -27.73 9.26
N GLU A 72 5.22 -28.74 9.98
CA GLU A 72 5.38 -30.08 9.43
C GLU A 72 6.25 -30.06 8.14
N ASN A 73 5.63 -30.36 6.99
CA ASN A 73 6.28 -30.35 5.68
C ASN A 73 5.88 -29.13 4.83
N THR A 74 5.16 -28.16 5.39
CA THR A 74 4.73 -26.96 4.67
C THR A 74 5.54 -25.75 5.12
N ILE A 75 5.60 -24.71 4.26
CA ILE A 75 6.19 -23.42 4.60
C ILE A 75 5.10 -22.38 4.62
N VAL A 76 4.95 -21.70 5.74
CA VAL A 76 4.02 -20.57 5.91
C VAL A 76 4.80 -19.28 5.79
N LEU A 77 4.51 -18.50 4.77
CA LEU A 77 5.02 -17.15 4.58
C LEU A 77 3.94 -16.16 5.00
N THR A 78 4.19 -15.40 6.06
CA THR A 78 3.37 -14.25 6.48
C THR A 78 4.03 -12.98 5.98
N VAL A 79 3.27 -12.13 5.31
CA VAL A 79 3.72 -10.82 4.82
C VAL A 79 2.92 -9.74 5.52
N TYR A 80 3.61 -8.75 6.08
CA TYR A 80 2.98 -7.65 6.80
C TYR A 80 2.77 -6.44 5.88
N GLU A 81 1.75 -5.67 6.15
CA GLU A 81 1.56 -4.38 5.48
C GLU A 81 2.71 -3.44 5.83
N GLY A 82 3.33 -2.86 4.82
CA GLY A 82 4.48 -2.00 5.00
C GLY A 82 4.14 -0.52 4.94
N ARG A 83 5.02 0.31 5.54
CA ARG A 83 4.87 1.78 5.58
C ARG A 83 5.46 2.47 4.36
N TYR A 84 6.47 1.86 3.73
CA TYR A 84 7.24 2.47 2.63
C TYR A 84 6.67 2.12 1.26
N LYS A 85 5.36 2.32 1.11
CA LYS A 85 4.65 2.08 -0.16
C LYS A 85 5.14 3.01 -1.27
N PRO A 86 5.11 2.55 -2.52
CA PRO A 86 4.66 1.26 -3.01
C PRO A 86 5.75 0.17 -2.94
N TYR A 87 5.37 -1.05 -2.57
CA TYR A 87 6.22 -2.24 -2.65
C TYR A 87 6.07 -2.86 -4.04
N LEU A 88 7.19 -2.95 -4.78
CA LEU A 88 7.18 -3.28 -6.19
C LEU A 88 7.79 -4.66 -6.46
N TYR A 89 7.19 -5.40 -7.38
CA TYR A 89 7.79 -6.55 -8.03
C TYR A 89 8.00 -6.23 -9.52
N LYS A 90 9.25 -6.29 -10.00
CA LYS A 90 9.63 -5.91 -11.38
C LYS A 90 9.13 -4.49 -11.76
N GLY A 91 9.25 -3.53 -10.85
CA GLY A 91 8.85 -2.15 -11.07
C GLY A 91 7.34 -1.88 -11.06
N LYS A 92 6.50 -2.86 -10.67
CA LYS A 92 5.06 -2.78 -10.68
C LYS A 92 4.46 -3.07 -9.30
N ALA A 93 3.45 -2.32 -8.90
CA ALA A 93 2.67 -2.59 -7.70
C ALA A 93 1.46 -3.48 -8.04
N TYR A 94 1.09 -4.32 -7.08
CA TYR A 94 0.00 -5.29 -7.25
C TYR A 94 -1.02 -5.16 -6.13
N LYS A 95 -2.27 -5.56 -6.42
CA LYS A 95 -3.36 -5.72 -5.45
C LYS A 95 -4.05 -7.08 -5.60
N ARG A 96 -4.70 -7.53 -4.51
CA ARG A 96 -5.56 -8.72 -4.56
C ARG A 96 -6.96 -8.32 -5.03
N ASN A 97 -7.45 -9.05 -6.02
CA ASN A 97 -8.82 -8.99 -6.46
C ASN A 97 -9.40 -10.40 -6.33
N ASP A 98 -10.06 -10.67 -5.20
CA ASP A 98 -10.54 -12.00 -4.77
C ASP A 98 -9.46 -13.09 -4.86
N SER A 99 -9.51 -13.93 -5.89
CA SER A 99 -8.59 -15.06 -6.10
C SER A 99 -7.38 -14.70 -6.98
N SER A 100 -7.38 -13.54 -7.64
CA SER A 100 -6.31 -13.12 -8.54
C SER A 100 -5.46 -11.98 -7.97
N THR A 101 -4.23 -11.87 -8.43
CA THR A 101 -3.35 -10.73 -8.16
C THR A 101 -3.18 -9.94 -9.45
N VAL A 102 -3.60 -8.68 -9.42
CA VAL A 102 -3.60 -7.78 -10.58
C VAL A 102 -2.68 -6.59 -10.35
N GLU A 103 -2.11 -6.06 -11.44
CA GLU A 103 -1.35 -4.82 -11.41
C GLU A 103 -2.28 -3.65 -11.09
N VAL A 104 -1.84 -2.72 -10.25
CA VAL A 104 -2.60 -1.51 -9.94
C VAL A 104 -2.55 -0.53 -11.10
N ASP A 105 -3.61 0.23 -11.29
CA ASP A 105 -3.63 1.33 -12.27
C ASP A 105 -2.81 2.54 -11.79
N ARG A 106 -2.66 3.53 -12.66
CA ARG A 106 -1.87 4.74 -12.38
C ARG A 106 -2.41 5.55 -11.20
N LEU A 107 -3.73 5.63 -11.04
CA LEU A 107 -4.33 6.41 -9.96
C LEU A 107 -4.05 5.75 -8.61
N GLU A 108 -4.23 4.45 -8.54
CA GLU A 108 -3.96 3.67 -7.34
C GLU A 108 -2.47 3.63 -7.00
N TYR A 109 -1.60 3.58 -8.02
CA TYR A 109 -0.15 3.69 -7.83
C TYR A 109 0.24 5.03 -7.19
N ASN A 110 -0.32 6.15 -7.69
CA ASN A 110 -0.07 7.46 -7.11
C ASN A 110 -0.57 7.55 -5.66
N ARG A 111 -1.72 6.94 -5.35
CA ARG A 111 -2.23 6.85 -3.98
C ARG A 111 -1.28 6.10 -3.05
N LEU A 112 -0.72 4.97 -3.48
CA LEU A 112 0.29 4.24 -2.70
C LEU A 112 1.54 5.09 -2.42
N ILE A 113 2.00 5.90 -3.40
CA ILE A 113 3.11 6.83 -3.20
C ILE A 113 2.79 7.84 -2.08
N LEU A 114 1.60 8.44 -2.11
CA LEU A 114 1.17 9.39 -1.09
C LEU A 114 1.09 8.75 0.30
N GLU A 115 0.49 7.57 0.38
CA GLU A 115 0.45 6.79 1.63
C GLU A 115 1.86 6.49 2.15
N GLY A 116 2.80 6.14 1.28
CA GLY A 116 4.20 5.89 1.63
C GLY A 116 4.96 7.14 2.10
N CYS A 117 4.54 8.31 1.64
CA CYS A 117 5.04 9.61 2.10
C CYS A 117 4.30 10.14 3.34
N ASN A 118 3.32 9.41 3.84
CA ASN A 118 2.42 9.83 4.92
C ASN A 118 1.69 11.15 4.58
N GLN A 119 1.27 11.27 3.32
CA GLN A 119 0.55 12.43 2.78
C GLN A 119 -0.81 12.00 2.20
N THR A 120 -1.79 12.87 2.31
CA THR A 120 -3.07 12.72 1.62
C THR A 120 -3.10 13.60 0.36
N PHE A 121 -4.04 13.33 -0.56
CA PHE A 121 -4.20 14.16 -1.76
C PHE A 121 -4.52 15.63 -1.40
N GLU A 122 -5.27 15.81 -0.33
CA GLU A 122 -5.69 17.11 0.19
C GLU A 122 -4.53 17.96 0.68
N GLU A 123 -3.48 17.35 1.23
CA GLU A 123 -2.28 18.03 1.75
C GLU A 123 -1.31 18.50 0.67
N ILE A 124 -1.41 17.95 -0.55
CA ILE A 124 -0.55 18.33 -1.66
C ILE A 124 -0.87 19.76 -2.08
N THR A 125 0.18 20.54 -2.40
CA THR A 125 0.02 21.89 -2.98
C THR A 125 -0.89 21.87 -4.19
N SER A 126 -1.93 22.70 -4.17
CA SER A 126 -2.88 22.83 -5.28
C SER A 126 -2.19 23.40 -6.52
N PHE A 127 -2.52 22.84 -7.67
CA PHE A 127 -2.06 23.39 -8.94
C PHE A 127 -2.63 24.81 -9.21
N ASN A 128 -3.86 25.07 -8.73
CA ASN A 128 -4.47 26.38 -8.79
C ASN A 128 -4.19 27.17 -7.51
N GLN A 129 -3.44 28.26 -7.63
CA GLN A 129 -3.12 29.17 -6.53
C GLN A 129 -3.94 30.46 -6.53
N GLN A 130 -4.90 30.58 -7.47
CA GLN A 130 -5.81 31.73 -7.59
C GLN A 130 -7.22 31.34 -7.14
N LEU A 131 -7.36 31.06 -5.85
CA LEU A 131 -8.61 30.59 -5.25
C LEU A 131 -9.41 31.76 -4.65
N THR A 132 -10.73 31.65 -4.72
CA THR A 132 -11.67 32.58 -4.07
C THR A 132 -12.58 31.75 -3.14
N PHE A 133 -12.82 32.28 -1.94
CA PHE A 133 -13.54 31.58 -0.89
C PHE A 133 -14.91 32.19 -0.57
N SER A 134 -15.58 32.78 -1.56
CA SER A 134 -16.83 33.53 -1.37
C SER A 134 -17.95 32.74 -0.71
N LYS A 135 -18.08 31.42 -1.00
CA LYS A 135 -19.05 30.55 -0.34
C LYS A 135 -18.68 30.28 1.12
N LEU A 136 -17.40 29.99 1.35
CA LEU A 136 -16.87 29.77 2.69
C LEU A 136 -17.00 31.04 3.54
N GLU A 137 -16.68 32.21 2.99
CA GLU A 137 -16.87 33.50 3.66
C GLU A 137 -18.33 33.71 4.09
N THR A 138 -19.27 33.45 3.18
CA THR A 138 -20.72 33.61 3.48
C THR A 138 -21.12 32.72 4.68
N GLU A 139 -20.69 31.48 4.71
CA GLU A 139 -21.00 30.57 5.82
C GLU A 139 -20.30 30.96 7.12
N PHE A 140 -19.04 31.42 7.06
CA PHE A 140 -18.31 31.87 8.25
C PHE A 140 -18.92 33.14 8.86
N ILE A 141 -19.36 34.08 8.03
CA ILE A 141 -20.11 35.28 8.47
C ILE A 141 -21.39 34.83 9.20
N ARG A 142 -22.15 33.90 8.59
CA ARG A 142 -23.43 33.45 9.10
C ARG A 142 -23.31 32.68 10.43
N VAL A 143 -22.29 31.82 10.57
CA VAL A 143 -22.15 30.89 11.70
C VAL A 143 -21.28 31.44 12.80
N MET A 144 -20.18 32.13 12.44
CA MET A 144 -19.13 32.54 13.38
C MET A 144 -19.02 34.07 13.56
N GLY A 145 -19.76 34.85 12.77
CA GLY A 145 -19.69 36.31 12.83
C GLY A 145 -18.36 36.91 12.37
N ILE A 146 -17.59 36.20 11.55
CA ILE A 146 -16.30 36.65 11.04
C ILE A 146 -16.55 37.53 9.80
N GLU A 147 -16.07 38.75 9.81
CA GLU A 147 -16.36 39.71 8.72
C GLU A 147 -15.65 39.36 7.39
N LYS A 148 -14.50 38.67 7.45
CA LYS A 148 -13.72 38.29 6.25
C LYS A 148 -12.77 37.14 6.54
N ILE A 149 -12.64 36.22 5.57
CA ILE A 149 -11.58 35.21 5.61
C ILE A 149 -10.25 35.85 5.23
N ASN A 150 -9.24 35.67 6.09
CA ASN A 150 -7.87 36.08 5.86
C ASN A 150 -6.93 34.87 5.79
N LYS A 151 -5.65 35.10 5.44
CA LYS A 151 -4.67 34.01 5.35
C LYS A 151 -4.45 33.28 6.67
N ASP A 152 -4.60 33.92 7.82
CA ASP A 152 -4.39 33.28 9.11
C ASP A 152 -5.51 32.28 9.43
N ILE A 153 -6.74 32.60 9.05
CA ILE A 153 -7.87 31.66 9.12
C ILE A 153 -7.62 30.46 8.20
N LEU A 154 -7.16 30.70 6.96
CA LEU A 154 -6.86 29.62 6.02
C LEU A 154 -5.70 28.73 6.49
N LYS A 155 -4.69 29.31 7.18
CA LYS A 155 -3.63 28.52 7.85
C LYS A 155 -4.18 27.69 9.01
N THR A 156 -5.07 28.24 9.83
CA THR A 156 -5.71 27.53 10.93
C THR A 156 -6.56 26.35 10.43
N LEU A 157 -7.16 26.51 9.25
CA LEU A 157 -7.92 25.46 8.57
C LEU A 157 -7.03 24.49 7.78
N GLU A 158 -5.72 24.66 7.81
CA GLU A 158 -4.74 23.85 7.07
C GLU A 158 -4.94 23.89 5.55
N LEU A 159 -5.57 24.94 5.00
CA LEU A 159 -5.82 25.14 3.58
C LEU A 159 -4.72 25.91 2.86
N TYR A 160 -3.86 26.62 3.62
CA TYR A 160 -2.79 27.48 3.12
C TYR A 160 -1.55 27.44 4.01
N SER A 161 -0.37 27.49 3.39
CA SER A 161 0.89 27.75 4.08
C SER A 161 1.71 28.84 3.36
N ASP A 162 2.57 29.55 4.11
CA ASP A 162 3.44 30.58 3.52
C ASP A 162 4.52 29.97 2.59
N GLN A 163 4.87 28.71 2.78
CA GLN A 163 5.90 28.02 2.01
C GLN A 163 5.37 27.44 0.70
N SER A 164 4.19 26.82 0.73
CA SER A 164 3.64 26.03 -0.40
C SER A 164 2.37 26.64 -1.01
N GLY A 165 1.77 27.66 -0.39
CA GLY A 165 0.52 28.25 -0.85
C GLY A 165 -0.69 27.38 -0.45
N PHE A 166 -1.72 27.36 -1.30
CA PHE A 166 -2.93 26.55 -1.13
C PHE A 166 -2.67 25.07 -1.42
N ASN A 167 -3.30 24.20 -0.65
CA ASN A 167 -3.34 22.77 -0.92
C ASN A 167 -4.64 22.36 -1.67
N ASN A 168 -4.79 21.06 -1.98
CA ASN A 168 -5.96 20.58 -2.74
C ASN A 168 -7.26 20.54 -1.93
N ALA A 169 -7.21 20.69 -0.59
CA ALA A 169 -8.39 20.82 0.25
C ALA A 169 -9.00 22.24 0.19
N ALA A 170 -8.23 23.24 -0.28
CA ALA A 170 -8.67 24.61 -0.46
C ALA A 170 -9.55 24.76 -1.70
#